data_f354c288cf496e312265052eb47b784e
#
_entry.id   f354c288cf496e312265052eb47b784e
#
_cell.length_a   1.000
_cell.length_b   1.000
_cell.length_c   1.000
_cell.angle_alpha   90.00
_cell.angle_beta   90.00
_cell.angle_gamma   90.00
#
_symmetry.space_group_name_H-M   'P 1'
#
loop_
_entity.id
_entity.type
_entity.pdbx_description
1 polymer ?
#
loop_
_entity_poly.entity_id
_entity_poly.type
_entity_poly.pdbx_seq_one_letter_code
_entity_poly.pdbx_strand_id
1 'polypeptide(L)'
;CNPILLCKLKNKMDIKRVAIDAVNETIVMTVVHMDYKGQVAKRINEKMPLATVKGFRKGQVPKDLVEKQYGKGIKKEEVKKVVDLALERFIQSERLNLLGTPLAKENENLDWDAEELVFEYEIGLVPNFELDLEAKNNIIKYVVKADDKLIDGQVARIQKQFGKAIPQEVVAEGCDVTGTFSNEENGINNKTVLALDVFKDKKTALKFIGKQVGDVVTVNTKGLFEDDHQLMDYLKVGHDEVHSLAVDVDFTIESINSTELAELNQELFDKLFGEGSVATLAELKAKIKEDAESQFAQQADQKLLGDVTEFLIENTKFDLPAEFLKKWLQTVGEKQLTAEEAEVEYARSEKGLRFQLIEGKALSQNDIKITFEDLKSFTTKNIRQQMAQFGQTNPTDEEVQGIVARVLANQDEVKRLSDQVVAEKLLELFKEKANPTTKEVTYDQFIAA
;
A
#
# COMPACT_ATOMS: atom_id res chain seq x y z
N CYS A 1 39.24 -1.07 60.18
CA CYS A 1 38.32 -1.37 59.10
C CYS A 1 36.95 -0.79 59.43
N ASN A 2 36.58 0.22 58.71
CA ASN A 2 35.42 1.05 58.99
C ASN A 2 34.18 0.55 58.23
N PRO A 3 33.10 0.11 58.89
CA PRO A 3 31.86 -0.35 58.21
C PRO A 3 30.84 0.77 57.95
N ILE A 4 31.29 2.00 57.63
CA ILE A 4 30.44 3.15 57.41
C ILE A 4 30.57 3.63 55.95
N LEU A 5 30.36 2.76 54.99
CA LEU A 5 30.33 3.22 53.58
C LEU A 5 29.41 2.41 52.66
N LEU A 6 28.32 1.85 53.17
CA LEU A 6 27.34 1.12 52.40
C LEU A 6 25.90 1.71 52.55
N CYS A 7 25.84 2.98 52.97
CA CYS A 7 24.57 3.74 52.89
C CYS A 7 24.70 4.80 51.80
N LYS A 8 25.00 4.37 50.57
CA LYS A 8 25.01 5.24 49.38
C LYS A 8 23.78 5.01 48.54
N LEU A 9 22.88 6.00 48.61
CA LEU A 9 22.06 6.48 47.52
C LEU A 9 20.97 5.53 46.96
N LYS A 10 20.01 5.16 47.79
CA LYS A 10 18.64 4.88 47.31
C LYS A 10 17.89 6.19 47.05
N ASN A 11 18.41 7.07 46.24
CA ASN A 11 17.83 8.37 45.99
C ASN A 11 17.53 8.63 44.51
N LYS A 12 17.34 7.60 43.74
CA LYS A 12 17.00 7.71 42.31
C LYS A 12 16.19 6.49 41.91
N MET A 13 15.17 6.73 41.09
CA MET A 13 14.39 5.68 40.42
C MET A 13 15.30 4.56 39.92
N ASP A 14 14.98 3.32 40.28
CA ASP A 14 15.68 2.13 39.81
C ASP A 14 14.88 1.52 38.65
N ILE A 15 15.55 1.33 37.50
CA ILE A 15 14.94 0.76 36.30
C ILE A 15 15.73 -0.46 35.89
N LYS A 16 15.02 -1.59 35.77
CA LYS A 16 15.64 -2.88 35.41
C LYS A 16 14.89 -3.51 34.25
N ARG A 17 15.64 -4.22 33.42
CA ARG A 17 15.11 -5.07 32.37
C ARG A 17 15.09 -6.52 32.88
N VAL A 18 13.98 -7.19 32.71
CA VAL A 18 13.80 -8.60 33.02
C VAL A 18 13.44 -9.31 31.70
N ALA A 19 14.40 -10.03 31.15
CA ALA A 19 14.19 -10.80 29.93
C ALA A 19 13.26 -11.98 30.20
N ILE A 20 12.26 -12.17 29.35
CA ILE A 20 11.38 -13.33 29.34
C ILE A 20 11.92 -14.32 28.30
N ASP A 21 12.20 -13.82 27.10
CA ASP A 21 12.85 -14.54 26.02
C ASP A 21 13.67 -13.58 25.15
N ALA A 22 14.03 -13.97 23.92
CA ALA A 22 14.84 -13.18 23.02
C ALA A 22 14.17 -11.89 22.50
N VAL A 23 12.83 -11.83 22.51
CA VAL A 23 12.01 -10.75 21.91
C VAL A 23 11.00 -10.15 22.88
N ASN A 24 10.84 -10.73 24.08
CA ASN A 24 9.93 -10.25 25.12
C ASN A 24 10.69 -9.92 26.39
N GLU A 25 10.46 -8.73 26.92
CA GLU A 25 11.03 -8.29 28.19
C GLU A 25 9.99 -7.52 29.02
N THR A 26 10.26 -7.43 30.32
CA THR A 26 9.53 -6.54 31.22
C THR A 26 10.49 -5.48 31.76
N ILE A 27 10.12 -4.21 31.65
CA ILE A 27 10.79 -3.11 32.33
C ILE A 27 10.15 -2.93 33.68
N VAL A 28 10.94 -3.09 34.76
CA VAL A 28 10.51 -2.92 36.16
C VAL A 28 11.07 -1.62 36.66
N MET A 29 10.20 -0.70 37.09
CA MET A 29 10.54 0.64 37.55
C MET A 29 10.16 0.79 39.02
N THR A 30 11.14 0.98 39.89
CA THR A 30 10.93 1.23 41.32
C THR A 30 11.08 2.73 41.59
N VAL A 31 9.99 3.36 41.98
CA VAL A 31 9.86 4.79 42.20
C VAL A 31 9.78 5.09 43.70
N VAL A 32 10.64 5.96 44.19
CA VAL A 32 10.65 6.37 45.60
C VAL A 32 10.14 7.81 45.76
N HIS A 33 9.79 8.17 46.99
CA HIS A 33 9.21 9.51 47.29
C HIS A 33 10.03 10.66 46.75
N MET A 34 11.36 10.55 46.77
CA MET A 34 12.28 11.57 46.27
C MET A 34 12.13 11.89 44.78
N ASP A 35 11.66 10.93 43.98
CA ASP A 35 11.56 11.07 42.53
C ASP A 35 10.40 11.97 42.10
N TYR A 36 9.32 12.05 42.92
CA TYR A 36 8.09 12.77 42.55
C TYR A 36 7.69 13.89 43.53
N LYS A 37 8.27 13.96 44.74
CA LYS A 37 7.85 14.92 45.75
C LYS A 37 7.84 16.39 45.29
N GLY A 38 8.82 16.76 44.45
CA GLY A 38 8.94 18.10 43.92
C GLY A 38 7.79 18.47 42.99
N GLN A 39 7.42 17.55 42.09
CA GLN A 39 6.31 17.72 41.16
C GLN A 39 4.97 17.76 41.88
N VAL A 40 4.77 16.87 42.85
CA VAL A 40 3.55 16.83 43.67
C VAL A 40 3.41 18.13 44.47
N ALA A 41 4.48 18.59 45.11
CA ALA A 41 4.44 19.85 45.88
C ALA A 41 4.12 21.06 44.97
N LYS A 42 4.73 21.12 43.79
CA LYS A 42 4.45 22.16 42.79
C LYS A 42 2.99 22.09 42.36
N ARG A 43 2.46 20.93 42.05
CA ARG A 43 1.07 20.75 41.60
C ARG A 43 0.06 21.07 42.69
N ILE A 44 0.34 20.76 43.96
CA ILE A 44 -0.48 21.17 45.09
C ILE A 44 -0.53 22.70 45.20
N ASN A 45 0.63 23.38 45.10
CA ASN A 45 0.67 24.85 45.13
C ASN A 45 -0.11 25.50 43.98
N GLU A 46 -0.05 24.92 42.79
CA GLU A 46 -0.85 25.37 41.64
C GLU A 46 -2.36 25.13 41.84
N LYS A 47 -2.74 24.09 42.60
CA LYS A 47 -4.12 23.75 42.89
C LYS A 47 -4.72 24.65 43.99
N MET A 48 -3.90 25.16 44.93
CA MET A 48 -4.36 25.97 46.07
C MET A 48 -5.29 27.12 45.69
N PRO A 49 -4.96 28.00 44.69
CA PRO A 49 -5.84 29.11 44.34
C PRO A 49 -7.16 28.69 43.71
N LEU A 50 -7.23 27.44 43.23
CA LEU A 50 -8.38 26.86 42.55
C LEU A 50 -9.20 25.93 43.45
N ALA A 51 -8.66 25.56 44.60
CA ALA A 51 -9.27 24.57 45.49
C ALA A 51 -10.59 25.06 46.07
N THR A 52 -11.57 24.18 46.12
CA THR A 52 -12.89 24.42 46.71
C THR A 52 -13.12 23.37 47.80
N VAL A 53 -13.21 23.81 49.06
CA VAL A 53 -13.47 22.96 50.20
C VAL A 53 -14.63 23.55 50.98
N LYS A 54 -15.58 22.71 51.42
CA LYS A 54 -16.75 23.17 52.17
C LYS A 54 -16.33 23.93 53.45
N GLY A 55 -16.81 25.14 53.61
CA GLY A 55 -16.47 26.02 54.75
C GLY A 55 -15.34 27.03 54.48
N PHE A 56 -14.72 27.01 53.31
CA PHE A 56 -13.65 27.93 52.92
C PHE A 56 -13.97 28.66 51.61
N ARG A 57 -13.52 29.93 51.53
CA ARG A 57 -13.61 30.71 50.28
C ARG A 57 -12.57 30.15 49.30
N LYS A 58 -12.93 30.08 48.00
CA LYS A 58 -12.02 29.67 46.91
C LYS A 58 -10.69 30.45 46.99
N GLY A 59 -9.58 29.74 46.99
CA GLY A 59 -8.22 30.27 47.06
C GLY A 59 -7.74 30.62 48.48
N GLN A 60 -8.56 30.42 49.53
CA GLN A 60 -8.19 30.64 50.93
C GLN A 60 -8.25 29.35 51.76
N VAL A 61 -8.17 28.21 51.10
CA VAL A 61 -8.14 26.88 51.73
C VAL A 61 -6.73 26.64 52.31
N PRO A 62 -6.57 26.26 53.58
CA PRO A 62 -5.28 25.86 54.13
C PRO A 62 -4.67 24.69 53.33
N LYS A 63 -3.32 24.73 53.20
CA LYS A 63 -2.57 23.74 52.39
C LYS A 63 -2.86 22.32 52.82
N ASP A 64 -2.88 22.04 54.13
CA ASP A 64 -3.12 20.72 54.67
C ASP A 64 -4.48 20.15 54.27
N LEU A 65 -5.50 21.00 54.14
CA LEU A 65 -6.82 20.57 53.67
C LEU A 65 -6.84 20.28 52.16
N VAL A 66 -6.07 21.08 51.38
CA VAL A 66 -5.88 20.81 49.96
C VAL A 66 -5.14 19.52 49.75
N GLU A 67 -4.07 19.26 50.50
CA GLU A 67 -3.32 18.00 50.47
C GLU A 67 -4.19 16.81 50.87
N LYS A 68 -5.00 16.94 51.93
CA LYS A 68 -5.91 15.87 52.37
C LYS A 68 -6.97 15.53 51.32
N GLN A 69 -7.53 16.55 50.64
CA GLN A 69 -8.63 16.33 49.68
C GLN A 69 -8.14 15.97 48.30
N TYR A 70 -7.08 16.59 47.82
CA TYR A 70 -6.60 16.44 46.43
C TYR A 70 -5.26 15.69 46.31
N GLY A 71 -4.51 15.57 47.43
CA GLY A 71 -3.13 15.09 47.41
C GLY A 71 -2.96 13.67 46.84
N LYS A 72 -3.89 12.74 47.21
CA LYS A 72 -3.83 11.35 46.64
C LYS A 72 -4.03 11.34 45.13
N GLY A 73 -4.98 12.12 44.60
CA GLY A 73 -5.19 12.22 43.14
C GLY A 73 -4.00 12.86 42.43
N ILE A 74 -3.51 14.00 42.98
CA ILE A 74 -2.33 14.70 42.45
C ILE A 74 -1.09 13.79 42.48
N LYS A 75 -0.89 13.03 43.57
CA LYS A 75 0.22 12.06 43.68
C LYS A 75 0.16 11.03 42.55
N LYS A 76 -1.02 10.42 42.32
CA LYS A 76 -1.20 9.42 41.24
C LYS A 76 -0.89 10.00 39.87
N GLU A 77 -1.41 11.19 39.55
CA GLU A 77 -1.17 11.86 38.26
C GLU A 77 0.31 12.20 38.05
N GLU A 78 0.96 12.80 39.06
CA GLU A 78 2.34 13.26 38.93
C GLU A 78 3.34 12.08 38.94
N VAL A 79 3.07 11.04 39.74
CA VAL A 79 3.88 9.80 39.69
C VAL A 79 3.79 9.16 38.30
N LYS A 80 2.60 9.06 37.74
CA LYS A 80 2.42 8.49 36.37
C LYS A 80 3.24 9.27 35.35
N LYS A 81 3.16 10.61 35.36
CA LYS A 81 3.97 11.44 34.44
C LYS A 81 5.47 11.24 34.62
N VAL A 82 5.95 11.15 35.88
CA VAL A 82 7.36 10.90 36.17
C VAL A 82 7.81 9.54 35.65
N VAL A 83 6.98 8.52 35.80
CA VAL A 83 7.23 7.15 35.32
C VAL A 83 7.26 7.13 33.79
N ASP A 84 6.28 7.72 33.13
CA ASP A 84 6.18 7.75 31.67
C ASP A 84 7.39 8.45 31.04
N LEU A 85 7.80 9.61 31.58
CA LEU A 85 9.00 10.33 31.14
C LEU A 85 10.29 9.55 31.38
N ALA A 86 10.38 8.84 32.50
CA ALA A 86 11.57 8.05 32.83
C ALA A 86 11.65 6.80 31.95
N LEU A 87 10.52 6.17 31.66
CA LEU A 87 10.43 5.02 30.73
C LEU A 87 10.89 5.42 29.33
N GLU A 88 10.37 6.54 28.82
CA GLU A 88 10.75 7.06 27.50
C GLU A 88 12.26 7.33 27.42
N ARG A 89 12.83 8.02 28.42
CA ARG A 89 14.27 8.30 28.49
C ARG A 89 15.09 7.03 28.60
N PHE A 90 14.63 6.04 29.35
CA PHE A 90 15.31 4.76 29.49
C PHE A 90 15.37 4.02 28.15
N ILE A 91 14.23 3.91 27.44
CA ILE A 91 14.15 3.29 26.11
C ILE A 91 15.14 3.97 25.14
N GLN A 92 15.19 5.29 25.12
CA GLN A 92 16.11 6.06 24.27
C GLN A 92 17.57 5.85 24.66
N SER A 93 17.90 5.88 25.97
CA SER A 93 19.28 5.72 26.48
C SER A 93 19.83 4.32 26.22
N GLU A 94 19.02 3.30 26.37
CA GLU A 94 19.35 1.90 26.08
C GLU A 94 19.24 1.57 24.58
N ARG A 95 18.78 2.50 23.77
CA ARG A 95 18.56 2.32 22.32
C ARG A 95 17.73 1.08 21.99
N LEU A 96 16.66 0.87 22.77
CA LEU A 96 15.81 -0.28 22.57
C LEU A 96 14.95 -0.09 21.30
N ASN A 97 15.06 -1.03 20.39
CA ASN A 97 14.21 -1.08 19.21
C ASN A 97 12.95 -1.88 19.54
N LEU A 98 11.82 -1.18 19.71
CA LEU A 98 10.57 -1.79 20.13
C LEU A 98 9.66 -2.06 18.93
N LEU A 99 8.88 -3.15 19.03
CA LEU A 99 7.70 -3.42 18.21
C LEU A 99 6.47 -3.04 19.03
N GLY A 100 5.82 -1.94 18.65
CA GLY A 100 4.73 -1.36 19.43
C GLY A 100 5.17 -0.48 20.59
N THR A 101 4.21 0.00 21.37
CA THR A 101 4.45 0.81 22.57
C THR A 101 4.46 -0.06 23.83
N PRO A 102 5.22 0.28 24.87
CA PRO A 102 5.21 -0.45 26.13
C PRO A 102 3.80 -0.59 26.72
N LEU A 103 3.45 -1.77 27.18
CA LEU A 103 2.18 -2.06 27.84
C LEU A 103 2.35 -2.10 29.34
N ALA A 104 1.67 -1.19 30.05
CA ALA A 104 1.65 -1.20 31.50
C ALA A 104 0.93 -2.47 32.02
N LYS A 105 1.57 -3.22 32.91
CA LYS A 105 0.88 -4.28 33.66
C LYS A 105 0.03 -3.64 34.75
N GLU A 106 -1.27 -3.87 34.67
CA GLU A 106 -2.18 -3.39 35.69
C GLU A 106 -1.86 -4.06 37.04
N ASN A 107 -1.62 -3.23 38.06
CA ASN A 107 -1.49 -3.68 39.42
C ASN A 107 -2.62 -3.07 40.26
N GLU A 108 -3.75 -3.76 40.29
CA GLU A 108 -4.94 -3.33 41.06
C GLU A 108 -4.64 -3.16 42.56
N ASN A 109 -3.65 -3.87 43.07
CA ASN A 109 -3.26 -3.88 44.48
C ASN A 109 -2.08 -2.96 44.79
N LEU A 110 -1.75 -1.98 43.90
CA LEU A 110 -0.66 -1.02 44.18
C LEU A 110 -0.98 -0.18 45.40
N ASP A 111 -0.20 -0.41 46.48
CA ASP A 111 -0.28 0.45 47.68
C ASP A 111 0.38 1.79 47.42
N TRP A 112 -0.43 2.78 47.14
CA TRP A 112 0.01 4.15 46.87
C TRP A 112 0.66 4.85 48.10
N ASP A 113 0.48 4.31 49.30
CA ASP A 113 1.07 4.87 50.54
C ASP A 113 2.40 4.16 50.88
N ALA A 114 2.84 3.14 50.10
CA ALA A 114 4.11 2.47 50.26
C ALA A 114 5.33 3.43 49.99
N GLU A 115 6.48 3.10 50.57
CA GLU A 115 7.73 3.86 50.39
C GLU A 115 8.28 3.68 48.97
N GLU A 116 8.08 2.52 48.36
CA GLU A 116 8.49 2.18 47.01
C GLU A 116 7.24 1.79 46.18
N LEU A 117 7.10 2.42 45.03
CA LEU A 117 6.04 2.11 44.04
C LEU A 117 6.67 1.36 42.89
N VAL A 118 6.19 0.17 42.60
CA VAL A 118 6.72 -0.67 41.50
C VAL A 118 5.75 -0.65 40.35
N PHE A 119 6.27 -0.28 39.17
CA PHE A 119 5.56 -0.29 37.88
C PHE A 119 6.25 -1.27 36.96
N GLU A 120 5.47 -2.07 36.23
CA GLU A 120 5.96 -3.02 35.26
C GLU A 120 5.38 -2.70 33.88
N TYR A 121 6.24 -2.79 32.87
CA TYR A 121 5.85 -2.57 31.48
C TYR A 121 6.34 -3.74 30.64
N GLU A 122 5.41 -4.41 29.95
CA GLU A 122 5.77 -5.40 28.93
C GLU A 122 6.24 -4.66 27.67
N ILE A 123 7.32 -5.15 27.05
CA ILE A 123 7.84 -4.64 25.78
C ILE A 123 8.13 -5.79 24.83
N GLY A 124 7.84 -5.57 23.56
CA GLY A 124 8.28 -6.43 22.46
C GLY A 124 9.49 -5.81 21.76
N LEU A 125 10.53 -6.57 21.58
CA LEU A 125 11.76 -6.13 20.92
C LEU A 125 11.76 -6.53 19.44
N VAL A 126 12.40 -5.70 18.63
CA VAL A 126 12.76 -6.08 17.26
C VAL A 126 13.72 -7.26 17.32
N PRO A 127 13.42 -8.39 16.67
CA PRO A 127 14.29 -9.56 16.69
C PRO A 127 15.63 -9.27 16.05
N ASN A 128 16.66 -9.92 16.58
CA ASN A 128 17.97 -9.92 15.93
C ASN A 128 18.08 -11.18 15.06
N PHE A 129 18.31 -11.00 13.77
CA PHE A 129 18.47 -12.09 12.81
C PHE A 129 19.53 -11.74 11.77
N GLU A 130 20.08 -12.76 11.14
CA GLU A 130 20.94 -12.60 9.97
C GLU A 130 20.10 -12.68 8.70
N LEU A 131 20.43 -11.85 7.74
CA LEU A 131 19.76 -11.79 6.45
C LEU A 131 20.75 -12.15 5.36
N ASP A 132 20.46 -13.25 4.64
CA ASP A 132 21.14 -13.63 3.41
C ASP A 132 20.25 -13.24 2.22
N LEU A 133 20.76 -12.35 1.38
CA LEU A 133 20.05 -11.88 0.19
C LEU A 133 20.25 -12.80 -1.01
N GLU A 134 21.18 -13.75 -0.94
CA GLU A 134 21.51 -14.62 -2.06
C GLU A 134 20.43 -15.70 -2.27
N ALA A 135 19.72 -15.61 -3.39
CA ALA A 135 18.63 -16.52 -3.73
C ALA A 135 19.09 -17.88 -4.30
N LYS A 136 20.38 -18.09 -4.53
CA LYS A 136 20.99 -19.36 -4.97
C LYS A 136 20.29 -19.97 -6.20
N ASN A 137 20.01 -19.16 -7.21
CA ASN A 137 19.31 -19.53 -8.46
C ASN A 137 17.83 -19.96 -8.31
N ASN A 138 17.20 -19.71 -7.15
CA ASN A 138 15.78 -20.02 -6.95
C ASN A 138 14.87 -18.94 -7.54
N ILE A 139 15.41 -17.81 -7.97
CA ILE A 139 14.65 -16.68 -8.49
C ILE A 139 15.01 -16.42 -9.94
N ILE A 140 14.00 -16.10 -10.73
CA ILE A 140 14.14 -15.81 -12.15
C ILE A 140 13.92 -14.31 -12.39
N LYS A 141 14.89 -13.67 -13.05
CA LYS A 141 14.73 -12.34 -13.63
C LYS A 141 14.28 -12.49 -15.07
N TYR A 142 13.03 -12.17 -15.35
CA TYR A 142 12.50 -12.22 -16.70
C TYR A 142 12.97 -11.03 -17.52
N VAL A 143 13.35 -11.30 -18.78
CA VAL A 143 13.57 -10.30 -19.83
C VAL A 143 12.51 -10.56 -20.89
N VAL A 144 11.46 -9.76 -20.89
CA VAL A 144 10.31 -9.99 -21.76
C VAL A 144 10.54 -9.27 -23.08
N LYS A 145 10.51 -10.04 -24.17
CA LYS A 145 10.69 -9.55 -25.53
C LYS A 145 9.36 -9.42 -26.26
N ALA A 146 9.17 -8.32 -26.96
CA ALA A 146 8.05 -8.16 -27.86
C ALA A 146 8.32 -8.94 -29.16
N ASP A 147 7.51 -9.94 -29.42
CA ASP A 147 7.58 -10.71 -30.65
C ASP A 147 6.84 -10.02 -31.81
N ASP A 148 7.08 -10.50 -33.03
CA ASP A 148 6.47 -9.93 -34.24
C ASP A 148 4.94 -10.00 -34.21
N LYS A 149 4.36 -11.06 -33.59
CA LYS A 149 2.91 -11.22 -33.45
C LYS A 149 2.30 -10.09 -32.62
N LEU A 150 2.93 -9.73 -31.51
CA LEU A 150 2.49 -8.64 -30.66
C LEU A 150 2.62 -7.29 -31.39
N ILE A 151 3.78 -7.06 -32.04
CA ILE A 151 4.06 -5.81 -32.77
C ILE A 151 3.07 -5.65 -33.93
N ASP A 152 2.86 -6.70 -34.73
CA ASP A 152 1.93 -6.65 -35.87
C ASP A 152 0.47 -6.49 -35.41
N GLY A 153 0.11 -7.11 -34.27
CA GLY A 153 -1.19 -6.92 -33.63
C GLY A 153 -1.41 -5.47 -33.16
N GLN A 154 -0.38 -4.82 -32.62
CA GLN A 154 -0.44 -3.39 -32.26
C GLN A 154 -0.57 -2.48 -33.48
N VAL A 155 0.19 -2.75 -34.54
CA VAL A 155 0.07 -2.00 -35.81
C VAL A 155 -1.35 -2.12 -36.38
N ALA A 156 -1.92 -3.33 -36.42
CA ALA A 156 -3.29 -3.56 -36.88
C ALA A 156 -4.32 -2.83 -36.01
N ARG A 157 -4.13 -2.80 -34.70
CA ARG A 157 -4.98 -2.06 -33.76
C ARG A 157 -4.93 -0.55 -34.03
N ILE A 158 -3.73 0.00 -34.23
CA ILE A 158 -3.53 1.41 -34.61
C ILE A 158 -4.26 1.73 -35.92
N GLN A 159 -4.08 0.88 -36.94
CA GLN A 159 -4.77 1.07 -38.22
C GLN A 159 -6.28 1.06 -38.08
N LYS A 160 -6.83 0.16 -37.26
CA LYS A 160 -8.28 0.11 -36.99
C LYS A 160 -8.75 1.34 -36.21
N GLN A 161 -8.01 1.75 -35.18
CA GLN A 161 -8.37 2.90 -34.32
C GLN A 161 -8.39 4.24 -35.07
N PHE A 162 -7.46 4.44 -35.99
CA PHE A 162 -7.35 5.66 -36.81
C PHE A 162 -7.98 5.51 -38.18
N GLY A 163 -8.64 4.37 -38.45
CA GLY A 163 -9.38 4.10 -39.66
C GLY A 163 -10.62 4.96 -39.82
N LYS A 164 -11.20 4.93 -41.00
CA LYS A 164 -12.43 5.64 -41.31
C LYS A 164 -13.63 4.69 -41.31
N ALA A 165 -14.69 5.08 -40.61
CA ALA A 165 -15.95 4.34 -40.65
C ALA A 165 -16.63 4.61 -41.97
N ILE A 166 -16.88 3.54 -42.76
CA ILE A 166 -17.61 3.62 -44.04
C ILE A 166 -19.00 2.98 -43.81
N PRO A 167 -20.10 3.73 -43.99
CA PRO A 167 -21.45 3.20 -43.88
C PRO A 167 -21.68 2.06 -44.87
N GLN A 168 -22.32 1.02 -44.39
CA GLN A 168 -22.72 -0.14 -45.18
C GLN A 168 -24.24 -0.34 -45.14
N GLU A 169 -24.82 -0.90 -46.18
CA GLU A 169 -26.25 -1.23 -46.22
C GLU A 169 -26.58 -2.56 -45.58
N VAL A 170 -25.62 -3.50 -45.63
CA VAL A 170 -25.81 -4.87 -45.18
C VAL A 170 -24.62 -5.27 -44.28
N VAL A 171 -24.88 -5.99 -43.19
CA VAL A 171 -23.89 -6.51 -42.30
C VAL A 171 -23.04 -7.59 -43.00
N ALA A 172 -21.75 -7.35 -43.10
CA ALA A 172 -20.75 -8.29 -43.60
C ALA A 172 -19.74 -8.61 -42.50
N GLU A 173 -18.88 -9.62 -42.73
CA GLU A 173 -17.80 -9.96 -41.81
C GLU A 173 -16.84 -8.76 -41.64
N GLY A 174 -16.49 -8.43 -40.41
CA GLY A 174 -15.62 -7.30 -40.06
C GLY A 174 -16.32 -5.96 -39.95
N CYS A 175 -17.68 -5.90 -40.09
CA CYS A 175 -18.46 -4.71 -39.81
C CYS A 175 -18.65 -4.52 -38.29
N ASP A 176 -18.62 -3.25 -37.89
CA ASP A 176 -19.10 -2.80 -36.58
C ASP A 176 -20.59 -2.41 -36.70
N VAL A 177 -21.44 -3.04 -35.90
CA VAL A 177 -22.88 -2.84 -35.93
C VAL A 177 -23.31 -2.04 -34.73
N THR A 178 -23.78 -0.82 -34.94
CA THR A 178 -24.38 -0.02 -33.86
C THR A 178 -25.87 -0.36 -33.76
N GLY A 179 -26.32 -0.59 -32.54
CA GLY A 179 -27.71 -0.89 -32.27
C GLY A 179 -28.04 -0.86 -30.80
N THR A 180 -29.27 -1.19 -30.49
CA THR A 180 -29.80 -1.18 -29.12
C THR A 180 -30.22 -2.58 -28.70
N PHE A 181 -29.65 -3.07 -27.62
CA PHE A 181 -30.17 -4.25 -26.92
C PHE A 181 -31.40 -3.87 -26.12
N SER A 182 -32.45 -4.65 -26.23
CA SER A 182 -33.70 -4.44 -25.50
C SER A 182 -34.27 -5.74 -24.94
N ASN A 183 -34.74 -5.68 -23.70
CA ASN A 183 -35.60 -6.66 -23.06
C ASN A 183 -36.36 -5.96 -21.94
N GLU A 184 -37.68 -5.70 -22.17
CA GLU A 184 -38.50 -4.93 -21.22
C GLU A 184 -38.67 -5.64 -19.87
N GLU A 185 -38.78 -6.99 -19.87
CA GLU A 185 -39.00 -7.78 -18.64
C GLU A 185 -37.81 -7.69 -17.68
N ASN A 186 -36.59 -7.54 -18.22
CA ASN A 186 -35.34 -7.45 -17.43
C ASN A 186 -34.77 -6.02 -17.42
N GLY A 187 -35.50 -5.02 -17.88
CA GLY A 187 -35.07 -3.63 -17.87
C GLY A 187 -33.84 -3.33 -18.74
N ILE A 188 -33.54 -4.18 -19.71
CA ILE A 188 -32.39 -4.02 -20.59
C ILE A 188 -32.76 -3.07 -21.72
N ASN A 189 -32.05 -1.96 -21.81
CA ASN A 189 -32.14 -1.01 -22.92
C ASN A 189 -30.83 -0.25 -23.05
N ASN A 190 -29.91 -0.78 -23.86
CA ASN A 190 -28.59 -0.16 -24.02
C ASN A 190 -28.15 -0.09 -25.48
N LYS A 191 -27.84 1.12 -25.92
CA LYS A 191 -27.24 1.37 -27.22
C LYS A 191 -25.73 1.15 -27.18
N THR A 192 -25.22 0.32 -28.08
CA THR A 192 -23.83 -0.06 -28.13
C THR A 192 -23.37 -0.32 -29.57
N VAL A 193 -22.04 -0.46 -29.71
CA VAL A 193 -21.41 -0.87 -30.97
C VAL A 193 -20.91 -2.31 -30.79
N LEU A 194 -21.33 -3.21 -31.64
CA LEU A 194 -20.94 -4.61 -31.66
C LEU A 194 -20.01 -4.87 -32.84
N ALA A 195 -18.76 -5.26 -32.56
CA ALA A 195 -17.95 -5.97 -33.54
C ALA A 195 -18.33 -7.44 -33.51
N LEU A 196 -18.52 -8.07 -34.67
CA LEU A 196 -19.07 -9.44 -34.73
C LEU A 196 -18.09 -10.50 -34.19
N ASP A 197 -16.83 -10.18 -34.02
CA ASP A 197 -15.78 -11.02 -33.45
C ASP A 197 -15.81 -11.11 -31.92
N VAL A 198 -16.63 -10.30 -31.24
CA VAL A 198 -16.75 -10.34 -29.76
C VAL A 198 -17.60 -11.52 -29.28
N PHE A 199 -18.41 -12.11 -30.15
CA PHE A 199 -19.27 -13.24 -29.76
C PHE A 199 -18.45 -14.51 -29.55
N LYS A 200 -18.68 -15.19 -28.45
CA LYS A 200 -18.05 -16.47 -28.12
C LYS A 200 -18.33 -17.55 -29.19
N ASP A 201 -19.58 -17.60 -29.65
CA ASP A 201 -19.99 -18.56 -30.70
C ASP A 201 -20.11 -17.85 -32.04
N LYS A 202 -19.34 -18.32 -33.04
CA LYS A 202 -19.42 -17.85 -34.42
C LYS A 202 -20.82 -17.97 -35.02
N LYS A 203 -21.64 -18.93 -34.53
CA LYS A 203 -23.04 -19.06 -34.99
C LYS A 203 -23.87 -17.86 -34.62
N THR A 204 -23.62 -17.21 -33.51
CA THR A 204 -24.31 -15.97 -33.12
C THR A 204 -23.91 -14.83 -34.05
N ALA A 205 -22.63 -14.68 -34.39
CA ALA A 205 -22.18 -13.70 -35.37
C ALA A 205 -22.86 -13.90 -36.75
N LEU A 206 -23.05 -15.16 -37.18
CA LEU A 206 -23.69 -15.48 -38.43
C LEU A 206 -25.17 -15.04 -38.50
N LYS A 207 -25.87 -14.89 -37.35
CA LYS A 207 -27.27 -14.36 -37.34
C LYS A 207 -27.33 -12.89 -37.78
N PHE A 208 -26.25 -12.16 -37.63
CA PHE A 208 -26.16 -10.75 -38.04
C PHE A 208 -25.78 -10.58 -39.52
N ILE A 209 -25.03 -11.52 -40.08
CA ILE A 209 -24.57 -11.44 -41.47
C ILE A 209 -25.80 -11.39 -42.42
N GLY A 210 -25.78 -10.44 -43.35
CA GLY A 210 -26.83 -10.22 -44.32
C GLY A 210 -28.03 -9.39 -43.80
N LYS A 211 -28.01 -8.96 -42.54
CA LYS A 211 -29.02 -8.08 -41.96
C LYS A 211 -28.80 -6.63 -42.39
N GLN A 212 -29.87 -5.85 -42.36
CA GLN A 212 -29.93 -4.43 -42.77
C GLN A 212 -30.28 -3.53 -41.56
N VAL A 213 -30.10 -2.24 -41.74
CA VAL A 213 -30.54 -1.23 -40.76
C VAL A 213 -32.06 -1.36 -40.55
N GLY A 214 -32.49 -1.40 -39.28
CA GLY A 214 -33.85 -1.64 -38.86
C GLY A 214 -34.22 -3.10 -38.56
N ASP A 215 -33.36 -4.06 -38.95
CA ASP A 215 -33.57 -5.46 -38.58
C ASP A 215 -33.31 -5.69 -37.08
N VAL A 216 -34.05 -6.66 -36.54
CA VAL A 216 -33.93 -7.11 -35.16
C VAL A 216 -33.30 -8.52 -35.15
N VAL A 217 -32.31 -8.71 -34.31
CA VAL A 217 -31.63 -10.00 -34.11
C VAL A 217 -31.77 -10.42 -32.65
N THR A 218 -32.48 -11.53 -32.43
CA THR A 218 -32.67 -12.09 -31.09
C THR A 218 -31.46 -13.02 -30.75
N VAL A 219 -30.83 -12.76 -29.60
CA VAL A 219 -29.72 -13.55 -29.07
C VAL A 219 -29.96 -13.89 -27.60
N ASN A 220 -29.48 -15.05 -27.16
CA ASN A 220 -29.56 -15.45 -25.77
C ASN A 220 -28.33 -14.96 -25.01
N THR A 221 -28.49 -14.39 -23.83
CA THR A 221 -27.39 -13.84 -23.01
C THR A 221 -26.48 -14.91 -22.48
N LYS A 222 -26.96 -16.15 -22.32
CA LYS A 222 -26.16 -17.25 -21.80
C LYS A 222 -25.01 -17.63 -22.75
N GLY A 223 -23.78 -17.31 -22.34
CA GLY A 223 -22.58 -17.59 -23.14
C GLY A 223 -22.49 -16.78 -24.42
N LEU A 224 -23.09 -15.58 -24.46
CA LEU A 224 -23.06 -14.69 -25.60
C LEU A 224 -21.64 -14.19 -25.89
N PHE A 225 -20.91 -13.82 -24.83
CA PHE A 225 -19.53 -13.36 -24.85
C PHE A 225 -18.61 -14.33 -24.11
N GLU A 226 -17.29 -14.13 -24.18
CA GLU A 226 -16.31 -14.96 -23.47
C GLU A 226 -16.35 -14.75 -21.95
N ASP A 227 -16.70 -13.55 -21.51
CA ASP A 227 -16.61 -13.08 -20.13
C ASP A 227 -17.92 -12.37 -19.72
N ASP A 228 -18.37 -12.61 -18.50
CA ASP A 228 -19.54 -11.95 -17.92
C ASP A 228 -19.37 -10.43 -17.78
N HIS A 229 -18.13 -9.91 -17.66
CA HIS A 229 -17.89 -8.47 -17.65
C HIS A 229 -18.24 -7.82 -19.00
N GLN A 230 -18.00 -8.51 -20.11
CA GLN A 230 -18.43 -8.03 -21.43
C GLN A 230 -19.95 -7.95 -21.51
N LEU A 231 -20.65 -8.92 -20.93
CA LEU A 231 -22.11 -8.92 -20.87
C LEU A 231 -22.64 -7.72 -20.06
N MET A 232 -21.99 -7.41 -18.92
CA MET A 232 -22.31 -6.20 -18.14
C MET A 232 -22.12 -4.92 -18.95
N ASP A 233 -21.02 -4.81 -19.68
CA ASP A 233 -20.69 -3.61 -20.46
C ASP A 233 -21.65 -3.40 -21.63
N TYR A 234 -22.01 -4.47 -22.34
CA TYR A 234 -22.90 -4.38 -23.50
C TYR A 234 -24.38 -4.24 -23.14
N LEU A 235 -24.83 -4.83 -22.03
CA LEU A 235 -26.25 -4.77 -21.61
C LEU A 235 -26.49 -3.73 -20.50
N LYS A 236 -25.47 -3.22 -19.83
CA LYS A 236 -25.54 -2.32 -18.67
C LYS A 236 -26.34 -2.91 -17.50
N VAL A 237 -26.17 -4.20 -17.25
CA VAL A 237 -26.75 -4.91 -16.10
C VAL A 237 -25.80 -4.93 -14.93
N GLY A 238 -26.34 -5.10 -13.71
CA GLY A 238 -25.55 -5.15 -12.49
C GLY A 238 -24.71 -6.42 -12.36
N HIS A 239 -23.61 -6.36 -11.59
CA HIS A 239 -22.71 -7.48 -11.36
C HIS A 239 -23.44 -8.70 -10.75
N ASP A 240 -24.36 -8.46 -9.81
CA ASP A 240 -25.09 -9.54 -9.14
C ASP A 240 -26.13 -10.23 -10.05
N GLU A 241 -26.59 -9.52 -11.07
CA GLU A 241 -27.61 -10.00 -12.03
C GLU A 241 -26.97 -10.79 -13.18
N VAL A 242 -25.77 -10.43 -13.61
CA VAL A 242 -25.13 -10.95 -14.83
C VAL A 242 -24.87 -12.45 -14.77
N HIS A 243 -24.47 -12.99 -13.60
CA HIS A 243 -24.14 -14.41 -13.46
C HIS A 243 -25.33 -15.37 -13.57
N SER A 244 -26.55 -14.85 -13.37
CA SER A 244 -27.79 -15.62 -13.48
C SER A 244 -28.59 -15.28 -14.72
N LEU A 245 -28.14 -14.31 -15.53
CA LEU A 245 -28.87 -13.79 -16.68
C LEU A 245 -28.84 -14.79 -17.86
N ALA A 246 -29.94 -15.46 -18.10
CA ALA A 246 -30.12 -16.42 -19.21
C ALA A 246 -31.44 -16.14 -19.96
N VAL A 247 -31.49 -14.98 -20.59
CA VAL A 247 -32.68 -14.45 -21.26
C VAL A 247 -32.41 -14.12 -22.73
N ASP A 248 -33.47 -14.14 -23.55
CA ASP A 248 -33.35 -13.66 -24.91
C ASP A 248 -33.43 -12.14 -24.92
N VAL A 249 -32.53 -11.49 -25.66
CA VAL A 249 -32.51 -10.05 -25.87
C VAL A 249 -32.55 -9.75 -27.36
N ASP A 250 -33.29 -8.71 -27.70
CA ASP A 250 -33.39 -8.23 -29.06
C ASP A 250 -32.36 -7.13 -29.31
N PHE A 251 -31.62 -7.26 -30.41
CA PHE A 251 -30.70 -6.24 -30.88
C PHE A 251 -31.23 -5.60 -32.13
N THR A 252 -31.68 -4.35 -32.05
CA THR A 252 -32.17 -3.57 -33.18
C THR A 252 -30.98 -2.86 -33.85
N ILE A 253 -30.75 -3.14 -35.13
CA ILE A 253 -29.63 -2.55 -35.90
C ILE A 253 -29.99 -1.13 -36.31
N GLU A 254 -29.17 -0.16 -35.92
CA GLU A 254 -29.39 1.27 -36.22
C GLU A 254 -28.39 1.80 -37.27
N SER A 255 -27.17 1.33 -37.28
CA SER A 255 -26.20 1.65 -38.34
C SER A 255 -25.16 0.53 -38.48
N ILE A 256 -24.65 0.39 -39.69
CA ILE A 256 -23.67 -0.60 -40.05
C ILE A 256 -22.48 0.13 -40.65
N ASN A 257 -21.27 -0.09 -40.10
CA ASN A 257 -20.06 0.54 -40.60
C ASN A 257 -18.98 -0.53 -40.83
N SER A 258 -18.26 -0.45 -41.91
CA SER A 258 -16.98 -1.11 -42.06
C SER A 258 -15.84 -0.14 -41.71
N THR A 259 -14.75 -0.65 -41.16
CA THR A 259 -13.58 0.19 -40.87
C THR A 259 -12.57 0.06 -41.99
N GLU A 260 -12.42 1.13 -42.81
CA GLU A 260 -11.27 1.26 -43.70
C GLU A 260 -10.05 1.53 -42.86
N LEU A 261 -9.09 0.61 -42.88
CA LEU A 261 -7.87 0.75 -42.08
C LEU A 261 -7.09 1.99 -42.49
N ALA A 262 -6.57 2.71 -41.49
CA ALA A 262 -5.72 3.87 -41.76
C ALA A 262 -4.47 3.44 -42.53
N GLU A 263 -4.08 4.27 -43.50
CA GLU A 263 -2.81 4.09 -44.19
C GLU A 263 -1.64 4.35 -43.23
N LEU A 264 -0.61 3.49 -43.33
CA LEU A 264 0.62 3.65 -42.57
C LEU A 264 1.54 4.67 -43.28
N ASN A 265 1.17 5.94 -43.17
CA ASN A 265 1.81 7.08 -43.81
C ASN A 265 2.32 8.11 -42.79
N GLN A 266 3.02 9.12 -43.26
CA GLN A 266 3.62 10.18 -42.42
C GLN A 266 2.59 10.91 -41.58
N GLU A 267 1.38 11.17 -42.09
CA GLU A 267 0.32 11.87 -41.35
C GLU A 267 -0.12 11.08 -40.10
N LEU A 268 -0.25 9.73 -40.21
CA LEU A 268 -0.53 8.88 -39.09
C LEU A 268 0.60 8.83 -38.09
N PHE A 269 1.84 8.75 -38.58
CA PHE A 269 3.02 8.68 -37.71
C PHE A 269 3.23 9.98 -36.92
N ASP A 270 3.06 11.13 -37.57
CA ASP A 270 3.16 12.44 -36.93
C ASP A 270 2.07 12.66 -35.87
N LYS A 271 0.85 12.14 -36.12
CA LYS A 271 -0.25 12.19 -35.17
C LYS A 271 0.00 11.33 -33.92
N LEU A 272 0.69 10.22 -34.07
CA LEU A 272 0.97 9.28 -32.96
C LEU A 272 2.19 9.68 -32.13
N PHE A 273 3.25 10.12 -32.77
CA PHE A 273 4.55 10.31 -32.13
C PHE A 273 5.10 11.73 -32.20
N GLY A 274 4.40 12.63 -32.86
CA GLY A 274 4.86 13.99 -33.15
C GLY A 274 5.61 14.08 -34.46
N GLU A 275 5.58 15.29 -35.06
CA GLU A 275 6.10 15.57 -36.38
C GLU A 275 7.58 15.14 -36.54
N GLY A 276 7.84 14.32 -37.53
CA GLY A 276 9.19 13.86 -37.91
C GLY A 276 9.83 12.83 -36.97
N SER A 277 9.12 12.36 -35.95
CA SER A 277 9.65 11.38 -34.99
C SER A 277 9.76 9.96 -35.56
N VAL A 278 8.87 9.61 -36.48
CA VAL A 278 8.78 8.29 -37.16
C VAL A 278 8.48 8.56 -38.63
N ALA A 279 9.26 7.99 -39.52
CA ALA A 279 9.11 8.21 -40.99
C ALA A 279 8.73 6.92 -41.74
N THR A 280 8.98 5.77 -41.17
CA THR A 280 8.80 4.47 -41.85
C THR A 280 8.05 3.45 -40.98
N LEU A 281 7.42 2.46 -41.62
CA LEU A 281 6.82 1.32 -40.91
C LEU A 281 7.85 0.59 -40.03
N ALA A 282 9.10 0.49 -40.48
CA ALA A 282 10.14 -0.15 -39.68
C ALA A 282 10.43 0.62 -38.39
N GLU A 283 10.48 1.95 -38.45
CA GLU A 283 10.64 2.82 -37.27
C GLU A 283 9.42 2.77 -36.35
N LEU A 284 8.19 2.75 -36.92
CA LEU A 284 6.97 2.53 -36.15
C LEU A 284 7.04 1.24 -35.36
N LYS A 285 7.36 0.11 -36.01
CA LYS A 285 7.50 -1.19 -35.35
C LYS A 285 8.60 -1.17 -34.29
N ALA A 286 9.74 -0.53 -34.56
CA ALA A 286 10.82 -0.38 -33.60
C ALA A 286 10.38 0.43 -32.36
N LYS A 287 9.60 1.48 -32.55
CA LYS A 287 9.08 2.31 -31.46
C LYS A 287 8.04 1.54 -30.62
N ILE A 288 7.12 0.84 -31.27
CA ILE A 288 6.15 -0.03 -30.59
C ILE A 288 6.88 -1.10 -29.77
N LYS A 289 7.93 -1.69 -30.32
CA LYS A 289 8.75 -2.70 -29.63
C LYS A 289 9.43 -2.10 -28.40
N GLU A 290 10.07 -0.95 -28.53
CA GLU A 290 10.76 -0.25 -27.43
C GLU A 290 9.78 0.08 -26.31
N ASP A 291 8.62 0.65 -26.63
CA ASP A 291 7.61 1.05 -25.66
C ASP A 291 7.02 -0.19 -24.96
N ALA A 292 6.71 -1.26 -25.69
CA ALA A 292 6.22 -2.51 -25.12
C ALA A 292 7.26 -3.18 -24.20
N GLU A 293 8.52 -3.33 -24.67
CA GLU A 293 9.59 -3.92 -23.86
C GLU A 293 9.88 -3.09 -22.60
N SER A 294 9.75 -1.76 -22.66
CA SER A 294 9.88 -0.88 -21.49
C SER A 294 8.77 -1.12 -20.46
N GLN A 295 7.53 -1.27 -20.89
CA GLN A 295 6.41 -1.60 -20.00
C GLN A 295 6.57 -3.01 -19.41
N PHE A 296 6.98 -3.98 -20.21
CA PHE A 296 7.22 -5.34 -19.76
C PHE A 296 8.37 -5.42 -18.76
N ALA A 297 9.42 -4.61 -18.94
CA ALA A 297 10.51 -4.52 -17.97
C ALA A 297 10.02 -4.06 -16.60
N GLN A 298 9.10 -3.10 -16.54
CA GLN A 298 8.50 -2.66 -15.28
C GLN A 298 7.68 -3.79 -14.61
N GLN A 299 6.90 -4.54 -15.38
CA GLN A 299 6.13 -5.69 -14.86
C GLN A 299 7.06 -6.82 -14.39
N ALA A 300 8.12 -7.10 -15.14
CA ALA A 300 9.13 -8.10 -14.78
C ALA A 300 9.90 -7.69 -13.50
N ASP A 301 10.17 -6.40 -13.33
CA ASP A 301 10.80 -5.85 -12.13
C ASP A 301 9.89 -5.96 -10.90
N GLN A 302 8.59 -5.70 -11.05
CA GLN A 302 7.61 -5.90 -9.97
C GLN A 302 7.49 -7.38 -9.57
N LYS A 303 7.48 -8.30 -10.56
CA LYS A 303 7.48 -9.74 -10.29
C LYS A 303 8.76 -10.15 -9.56
N LEU A 304 9.93 -9.69 -10.02
CA LEU A 304 11.21 -9.97 -9.37
C LEU A 304 11.21 -9.50 -7.91
N LEU A 305 10.73 -8.28 -7.64
CA LEU A 305 10.62 -7.75 -6.29
C LEU A 305 9.70 -8.62 -5.42
N GLY A 306 8.56 -9.06 -5.96
CA GLY A 306 7.64 -9.97 -5.29
C GLY A 306 8.26 -11.33 -4.99
N ASP A 307 8.88 -11.97 -5.99
CA ASP A 307 9.49 -13.30 -5.86
C ASP A 307 10.66 -13.30 -4.85
N VAL A 308 11.51 -12.25 -4.87
CA VAL A 308 12.60 -12.09 -3.86
C VAL A 308 12.01 -11.86 -2.48
N THR A 309 11.00 -11.02 -2.37
CA THR A 309 10.32 -10.74 -1.09
C THR A 309 9.76 -12.02 -0.47
N GLU A 310 9.06 -12.83 -1.26
CA GLU A 310 8.48 -14.09 -0.79
C GLU A 310 9.56 -15.10 -0.38
N PHE A 311 10.61 -15.22 -1.20
CA PHE A 311 11.78 -16.05 -0.88
C PHE A 311 12.42 -15.63 0.45
N LEU A 312 12.62 -14.34 0.69
CA LEU A 312 13.22 -13.84 1.92
C LEU A 312 12.33 -14.09 3.15
N ILE A 313 11.02 -13.91 3.02
CA ILE A 313 10.08 -14.21 4.11
C ILE A 313 10.10 -15.70 4.47
N GLU A 314 10.16 -16.59 3.48
CA GLU A 314 10.16 -18.03 3.70
C GLU A 314 11.48 -18.55 4.29
N ASN A 315 12.60 -17.95 3.89
CA ASN A 315 13.93 -18.44 4.23
C ASN A 315 14.58 -17.72 5.41
N THR A 316 14.08 -16.54 5.82
CA THR A 316 14.58 -15.82 6.99
C THR A 316 13.77 -16.17 8.22
N LYS A 317 14.37 -16.91 9.16
CA LYS A 317 13.69 -17.38 10.36
C LYS A 317 14.05 -16.50 11.56
N PHE A 318 13.03 -15.98 12.21
CA PHE A 318 13.13 -15.28 13.49
C PHE A 318 11.78 -15.30 14.21
N ASP A 319 11.82 -15.20 15.53
CA ASP A 319 10.62 -15.13 16.36
C ASP A 319 10.13 -13.69 16.48
N LEU A 320 8.83 -13.51 16.49
CA LEU A 320 8.18 -12.24 16.81
C LEU A 320 7.62 -12.30 18.24
N PRO A 321 7.52 -11.18 18.95
CA PRO A 321 6.86 -11.12 20.26
C PRO A 321 5.33 -11.20 20.08
N ALA A 322 4.84 -12.35 19.58
CA ALA A 322 3.46 -12.54 19.13
C ALA A 322 2.44 -12.25 20.24
N GLU A 323 2.65 -12.79 21.44
CA GLU A 323 1.74 -12.59 22.57
C GLU A 323 1.69 -11.13 23.03
N PHE A 324 2.84 -10.44 23.01
CA PHE A 324 2.90 -9.00 23.27
C PHE A 324 2.14 -8.21 22.19
N LEU A 325 2.37 -8.52 20.90
CA LEU A 325 1.75 -7.82 19.78
C LEU A 325 0.23 -7.99 19.76
N LYS A 326 -0.28 -9.19 20.08
CA LYS A 326 -1.73 -9.45 20.23
C LYS A 326 -2.34 -8.59 21.34
N LYS A 327 -1.69 -8.52 22.51
CA LYS A 327 -2.11 -7.62 23.61
C LYS A 327 -2.04 -6.15 23.19
N TRP A 328 -0.98 -5.78 22.49
CA TRP A 328 -0.78 -4.41 22.01
C TRP A 328 -1.89 -4.00 21.03
N LEU A 329 -2.26 -4.87 20.07
CA LEU A 329 -3.37 -4.64 19.14
C LEU A 329 -4.71 -4.39 19.83
N GLN A 330 -4.95 -4.98 21.01
CA GLN A 330 -6.17 -4.71 21.80
C GLN A 330 -6.22 -3.28 22.36
N THR A 331 -5.06 -2.61 22.49
CA THR A 331 -4.96 -1.26 23.09
C THR A 331 -4.81 -0.15 22.07
N VAL A 332 -4.53 -0.49 20.80
CA VAL A 332 -4.23 0.47 19.73
C VAL A 332 -5.45 0.65 18.82
N GLY A 333 -5.65 1.88 18.32
CA GLY A 333 -6.71 2.22 17.40
C GLY A 333 -7.90 2.93 18.07
N GLU A 334 -8.84 3.38 17.26
CA GLU A 334 -10.03 4.10 17.73
C GLU A 334 -11.01 3.17 18.47
N LYS A 335 -11.03 1.89 18.13
CA LYS A 335 -11.84 0.85 18.74
C LYS A 335 -10.93 -0.22 19.34
N GLN A 336 -11.10 -0.50 20.63
CA GLN A 336 -10.42 -1.62 21.28
C GLN A 336 -10.90 -2.95 20.69
N LEU A 337 -9.95 -3.82 20.33
CA LEU A 337 -10.23 -5.15 19.82
C LEU A 337 -10.43 -6.14 20.96
N THR A 338 -11.27 -7.15 20.75
CA THR A 338 -11.31 -8.32 21.62
C THR A 338 -10.05 -9.18 21.42
N ALA A 339 -9.83 -10.15 22.30
CA ALA A 339 -8.68 -11.05 22.16
C ALA A 339 -8.75 -11.87 20.85
N GLU A 340 -9.95 -12.32 20.47
CA GLU A 340 -10.19 -13.06 19.23
C GLU A 340 -9.97 -12.17 17.98
N GLU A 341 -10.46 -10.92 18.01
CA GLU A 341 -10.24 -9.97 16.92
C GLU A 341 -8.75 -9.63 16.77
N ALA A 342 -8.01 -9.46 17.88
CA ALA A 342 -6.58 -9.21 17.87
C ALA A 342 -5.77 -10.41 17.34
N GLU A 343 -6.17 -11.65 17.62
CA GLU A 343 -5.57 -12.86 17.06
C GLU A 343 -5.70 -12.89 15.53
N VAL A 344 -6.91 -12.61 15.03
CA VAL A 344 -7.18 -12.56 13.57
C VAL A 344 -6.38 -11.44 12.90
N GLU A 345 -6.33 -10.24 13.51
CA GLU A 345 -5.59 -9.10 12.96
C GLU A 345 -4.07 -9.34 12.99
N TYR A 346 -3.56 -9.98 14.06
CA TYR A 346 -2.16 -10.38 14.12
C TYR A 346 -1.83 -11.38 13.00
N ALA A 347 -2.62 -12.44 12.84
CA ALA A 347 -2.40 -13.44 11.80
C ALA A 347 -2.42 -12.82 10.39
N ARG A 348 -3.28 -11.83 10.15
CA ARG A 348 -3.37 -11.09 8.89
C ARG A 348 -2.15 -10.22 8.64
N SER A 349 -1.63 -9.56 9.67
CA SER A 349 -0.55 -8.58 9.57
C SER A 349 0.85 -9.19 9.73
N GLU A 350 0.99 -10.41 10.24
CA GLU A 350 2.29 -11.04 10.56
C GLU A 350 3.24 -11.10 9.36
N LYS A 351 2.74 -11.55 8.19
CA LYS A 351 3.57 -11.63 6.96
C LYS A 351 4.12 -10.24 6.56
N GLY A 352 3.29 -9.21 6.66
CA GLY A 352 3.68 -7.83 6.39
C GLY A 352 4.72 -7.30 7.38
N LEU A 353 4.53 -7.59 8.67
CA LEU A 353 5.47 -7.20 9.71
C LEU A 353 6.83 -7.89 9.52
N ARG A 354 6.84 -9.20 9.21
CA ARG A 354 8.08 -9.92 8.88
C ARG A 354 8.81 -9.28 7.71
N PHE A 355 8.07 -8.93 6.65
CA PHE A 355 8.67 -8.26 5.51
C PHE A 355 9.26 -6.89 5.87
N GLN A 356 8.57 -6.05 6.63
CA GLN A 356 9.10 -4.76 7.09
C GLN A 356 10.42 -4.89 7.87
N LEU A 357 10.53 -5.92 8.70
CA LEU A 357 11.77 -6.17 9.46
C LEU A 357 12.90 -6.64 8.54
N ILE A 358 12.62 -7.52 7.58
CA ILE A 358 13.56 -7.98 6.56
C ILE A 358 14.02 -6.80 5.69
N GLU A 359 13.09 -5.98 5.23
CA GLU A 359 13.35 -4.76 4.46
C GLU A 359 14.27 -3.79 5.22
N GLY A 360 13.91 -3.45 6.46
CA GLY A 360 14.74 -2.58 7.29
C GLY A 360 16.15 -3.15 7.53
N LYS A 361 16.26 -4.48 7.68
CA LYS A 361 17.55 -5.16 7.81
C LYS A 361 18.34 -5.13 6.50
N ALA A 362 17.69 -5.38 5.36
CA ALA A 362 18.31 -5.31 4.02
C ALA A 362 18.90 -3.93 3.75
N LEU A 363 18.12 -2.87 4.01
CA LEU A 363 18.56 -1.49 3.85
C LEU A 363 19.72 -1.14 4.77
N SER A 364 19.60 -1.44 6.07
CA SER A 364 20.61 -1.09 7.07
C SER A 364 21.92 -1.86 6.88
N GLN A 365 21.86 -3.13 6.51
CA GLN A 365 23.03 -3.99 6.28
C GLN A 365 23.83 -3.57 5.03
N ASN A 366 23.17 -2.87 4.10
CA ASN A 366 23.80 -2.36 2.87
C ASN A 366 24.00 -0.84 2.90
N ASP A 367 23.91 -0.20 4.07
CA ASP A 367 24.06 1.25 4.26
C ASP A 367 23.16 2.12 3.37
N ILE A 368 22.01 1.58 2.94
CA ILE A 368 21.03 2.27 2.12
C ILE A 368 20.16 3.15 3.02
N LYS A 369 20.18 4.44 2.74
CA LYS A 369 19.35 5.45 3.42
C LYS A 369 18.46 6.15 2.40
N ILE A 370 17.23 6.44 2.80
CA ILE A 370 16.33 7.26 2.01
C ILE A 370 16.56 8.72 2.42
N THR A 371 17.02 9.51 1.47
CA THR A 371 17.28 10.94 1.69
C THR A 371 16.17 11.80 1.09
N PHE A 372 16.08 13.06 1.52
CA PHE A 372 15.16 14.01 0.91
C PHE A 372 15.44 14.22 -0.60
N GLU A 373 16.70 14.13 -1.00
CA GLU A 373 17.08 14.27 -2.42
C GLU A 373 16.62 13.05 -3.24
N ASP A 374 16.63 11.84 -2.68
CA ASP A 374 16.04 10.65 -3.32
C ASP A 374 14.54 10.87 -3.58
N LEU A 375 13.80 11.32 -2.56
CA LEU A 375 12.36 11.62 -2.68
C LEU A 375 12.09 12.69 -3.74
N LYS A 376 12.88 13.77 -3.75
CA LYS A 376 12.75 14.85 -4.71
C LYS A 376 13.04 14.39 -6.13
N SER A 377 14.09 13.62 -6.32
CA SER A 377 14.49 13.08 -7.63
C SER A 377 13.43 12.12 -8.17
N PHE A 378 12.98 11.19 -7.35
CA PHE A 378 11.92 10.25 -7.69
C PHE A 378 10.59 10.95 -8.03
N THR A 379 10.19 11.93 -7.22
CA THR A 379 8.98 12.73 -7.46
C THR A 379 9.08 13.51 -8.76
N THR A 380 10.25 14.11 -9.03
CA THR A 380 10.50 14.86 -10.28
C THR A 380 10.35 13.95 -11.49
N LYS A 381 10.95 12.75 -11.46
CA LYS A 381 10.83 11.73 -12.52
C LYS A 381 9.37 11.36 -12.79
N ASN A 382 8.61 11.05 -11.73
CA ASN A 382 7.20 10.66 -11.83
C ASN A 382 6.32 11.78 -12.39
N ILE A 383 6.51 13.02 -11.94
CA ILE A 383 5.75 14.17 -12.44
C ILE A 383 6.04 14.40 -13.92
N ARG A 384 7.29 14.36 -14.36
CA ARG A 384 7.64 14.50 -15.78
C ARG A 384 7.00 13.40 -16.62
N GLN A 385 7.03 12.16 -16.15
CA GLN A 385 6.41 11.04 -16.85
C GLN A 385 4.89 11.21 -16.94
N GLN A 386 4.25 11.64 -15.87
CA GLN A 386 2.81 11.91 -15.85
C GLN A 386 2.44 13.06 -16.79
N MET A 387 3.19 14.17 -16.76
CA MET A 387 2.96 15.30 -17.67
C MET A 387 3.10 14.88 -19.14
N ALA A 388 4.09 14.03 -19.46
CA ALA A 388 4.26 13.50 -20.81
C ALA A 388 3.07 12.64 -21.27
N GLN A 389 2.49 11.83 -20.38
CA GLN A 389 1.28 11.03 -20.64
C GLN A 389 0.06 11.93 -20.97
N PHE A 390 -0.01 13.13 -20.39
CA PHE A 390 -1.05 14.11 -20.68
C PHE A 390 -0.71 15.08 -21.83
N GLY A 391 0.31 14.73 -22.62
CA GLY A 391 0.70 15.50 -23.82
C GLY A 391 1.62 16.69 -23.56
N GLN A 392 2.07 16.91 -22.31
CA GLN A 392 3.05 17.92 -21.95
C GLN A 392 4.46 17.31 -21.99
N THR A 393 5.02 17.17 -23.19
CA THR A 393 6.29 16.46 -23.41
C THR A 393 7.53 17.26 -22.98
N ASN A 394 7.44 18.61 -22.89
CA ASN A 394 8.54 19.49 -22.54
C ASN A 394 8.16 20.50 -21.44
N PRO A 395 7.80 20.07 -20.21
CA PRO A 395 7.52 20.99 -19.13
C PRO A 395 8.80 21.71 -18.67
N THR A 396 8.68 22.97 -18.27
CA THR A 396 9.82 23.72 -17.72
C THR A 396 10.24 23.16 -16.35
N ASP A 397 11.51 23.34 -15.99
CA ASP A 397 12.00 22.93 -14.67
C ASP A 397 11.24 23.63 -13.53
N GLU A 398 10.88 24.90 -13.71
CA GLU A 398 10.15 25.69 -12.72
C GLU A 398 8.74 25.12 -12.47
N GLU A 399 8.01 24.76 -13.53
CA GLU A 399 6.68 24.12 -13.40
C GLU A 399 6.77 22.79 -12.65
N VAL A 400 7.72 21.95 -13.05
CA VAL A 400 7.93 20.64 -12.41
C VAL A 400 8.30 20.81 -10.93
N GLN A 401 9.28 21.67 -10.61
CA GLN A 401 9.71 21.90 -9.24
C GLN A 401 8.61 22.53 -8.38
N GLY A 402 7.74 23.36 -8.95
CA GLY A 402 6.58 23.91 -8.26
C GLY A 402 5.56 22.83 -7.85
N ILE A 403 5.37 21.80 -8.70
CA ILE A 403 4.52 20.66 -8.38
C ILE A 403 5.19 19.76 -7.34
N VAL A 404 6.49 19.44 -7.52
CA VAL A 404 7.29 18.64 -6.58
C VAL A 404 7.21 19.23 -5.16
N ALA A 405 7.40 20.54 -5.03
CA ALA A 405 7.36 21.22 -3.73
C ALA A 405 5.99 21.07 -3.04
N ARG A 406 4.89 21.15 -3.79
CA ARG A 406 3.53 20.95 -3.26
C ARG A 406 3.28 19.51 -2.81
N VAL A 407 3.71 18.54 -3.61
CA VAL A 407 3.57 17.11 -3.28
C VAL A 407 4.37 16.78 -2.02
N LEU A 408 5.63 17.23 -1.94
CA LEU A 408 6.50 16.98 -0.78
C LEU A 408 6.12 17.80 0.47
N ALA A 409 5.22 18.74 0.38
CA ALA A 409 4.65 19.43 1.55
C ALA A 409 3.54 18.61 2.24
N ASN A 410 2.97 17.61 1.58
CA ASN A 410 1.94 16.73 2.13
C ASN A 410 2.60 15.49 2.76
N GLN A 411 2.38 15.29 4.08
CA GLN A 411 3.00 14.19 4.83
C GLN A 411 2.55 12.79 4.36
N ASP A 412 1.29 12.64 3.97
CA ASP A 412 0.76 11.36 3.47
C ASP A 412 1.39 11.00 2.13
N GLU A 413 1.55 11.99 1.23
CA GLU A 413 2.24 11.81 -0.04
C GLU A 413 3.72 11.50 0.15
N VAL A 414 4.38 12.17 1.08
CA VAL A 414 5.79 11.90 1.41
C VAL A 414 5.95 10.46 1.90
N LYS A 415 5.06 9.97 2.76
CA LYS A 415 5.08 8.58 3.22
C LYS A 415 4.93 7.61 2.05
N ARG A 416 3.91 7.81 1.21
CA ARG A 416 3.66 6.97 0.03
C ARG A 416 4.85 6.96 -0.94
N LEU A 417 5.43 8.12 -1.20
CA LEU A 417 6.62 8.26 -2.06
C LEU A 417 7.85 7.60 -1.43
N SER A 418 8.01 7.70 -0.11
CA SER A 418 9.10 7.03 0.61
C SER A 418 9.03 5.52 0.43
N ASP A 419 7.84 4.92 0.57
CA ASP A 419 7.63 3.48 0.35
C ASP A 419 7.99 3.08 -1.09
N GLN A 420 7.67 3.92 -2.07
CA GLN A 420 8.02 3.67 -3.48
C GLN A 420 9.54 3.78 -3.73
N VAL A 421 10.21 4.77 -3.13
CA VAL A 421 11.67 4.92 -3.22
C VAL A 421 12.38 3.74 -2.54
N VAL A 422 11.87 3.28 -1.41
CA VAL A 422 12.35 2.06 -0.73
C VAL A 422 12.25 0.87 -1.66
N ALA A 423 11.08 0.66 -2.30
CA ALA A 423 10.87 -0.44 -3.23
C ALA A 423 11.82 -0.37 -4.44
N GLU A 424 12.07 0.83 -5.01
CA GLU A 424 13.03 1.02 -6.11
C GLU A 424 14.46 0.65 -5.67
N LYS A 425 14.90 1.13 -4.49
CA LYS A 425 16.24 0.82 -3.96
C LYS A 425 16.40 -0.64 -3.57
N LEU A 426 15.35 -1.27 -3.05
CA LEU A 426 15.36 -2.72 -2.77
C LEU A 426 15.45 -3.53 -4.06
N LEU A 427 14.71 -3.13 -5.10
CA LEU A 427 14.78 -3.79 -6.39
C LEU A 427 16.19 -3.74 -6.98
N GLU A 428 16.87 -2.58 -6.90
CA GLU A 428 18.26 -2.44 -7.34
C GLU A 428 19.18 -3.34 -6.53
N LEU A 429 19.04 -3.33 -5.20
CA LEU A 429 19.79 -4.20 -4.30
C LEU A 429 19.59 -5.69 -4.64
N PHE A 430 18.35 -6.10 -4.89
CA PHE A 430 18.03 -7.49 -5.22
C PHE A 430 18.56 -7.90 -6.59
N LYS A 431 18.53 -7.00 -7.58
CA LYS A 431 19.17 -7.25 -8.89
C LYS A 431 20.67 -7.50 -8.76
N GLU A 432 21.32 -6.84 -7.78
CA GLU A 432 22.76 -6.95 -7.53
C GLU A 432 23.10 -8.16 -6.65
N LYS A 433 22.39 -8.35 -5.53
CA LYS A 433 22.75 -9.29 -4.46
C LYS A 433 22.04 -10.64 -4.53
N ALA A 434 20.80 -10.68 -5.01
CA ALA A 434 20.04 -11.93 -5.05
C ALA A 434 20.52 -12.90 -6.13
N ASN A 435 21.38 -12.44 -7.04
CA ASN A 435 21.93 -13.23 -8.13
C ASN A 435 20.88 -14.06 -8.90
N PRO A 436 19.81 -13.42 -9.41
CA PRO A 436 18.73 -14.12 -10.09
C PRO A 436 19.19 -14.70 -11.44
N THR A 437 18.64 -15.86 -11.81
CA THR A 437 18.85 -16.41 -13.14
C THR A 437 18.06 -15.63 -14.18
N THR A 438 18.74 -15.05 -15.18
CA THR A 438 18.07 -14.32 -16.26
C THR A 438 17.46 -15.28 -17.27
N LYS A 439 16.17 -15.06 -17.63
CA LYS A 439 15.44 -15.84 -18.63
C LYS A 439 14.73 -14.91 -19.62
N GLU A 440 15.05 -15.03 -20.91
CA GLU A 440 14.32 -14.34 -21.96
C GLU A 440 13.04 -15.10 -22.30
N VAL A 441 11.91 -14.39 -22.41
CA VAL A 441 10.58 -14.95 -22.67
C VAL A 441 9.76 -13.98 -23.54
N THR A 442 8.74 -14.50 -24.24
CA THR A 442 7.70 -13.67 -24.84
C THR A 442 6.71 -13.19 -23.78
N TYR A 443 5.86 -12.21 -24.13
CA TYR A 443 4.84 -11.73 -23.21
C TYR A 443 3.85 -12.82 -22.78
N ASP A 444 3.39 -13.66 -23.72
CA ASP A 444 2.48 -14.77 -23.43
C ASP A 444 3.10 -15.77 -22.43
N GLN A 445 4.40 -16.04 -22.58
CA GLN A 445 5.15 -16.92 -21.66
C GLN A 445 5.35 -16.28 -20.27
N PHE A 446 5.51 -14.96 -20.23
CA PHE A 446 5.67 -14.23 -18.97
C PHE A 446 4.38 -14.20 -18.14
N ILE A 447 3.23 -13.99 -18.80
CA ILE A 447 1.93 -14.00 -18.11
C ILE A 447 1.56 -15.39 -17.59
N ALA A 448 2.05 -16.46 -18.24
CA ALA A 448 1.82 -17.85 -17.82
C ALA A 448 2.77 -18.33 -16.71
N ALA A 449 3.77 -17.53 -16.33
CA ALA A 449 4.79 -17.86 -15.33
C ALA A 449 4.50 -17.24 -13.95
#